data_f5d5bcdd9adedb734ec7e23a00b659ed
#
_entry.id   f5d5bcdd9adedb734ec7e23a00b659ed
#
_cell.length_a   1.000
_cell.length_b   1.000
_cell.length_c   1.000
_cell.angle_alpha   90.00
_cell.angle_beta   90.00
_cell.angle_gamma   90.00
#
_symmetry.space_group_name_H-M   'P 1'
#
loop_
_entity.id
_entity.type
_entity.pdbx_description
1 polymer ?
#
loop_
_entity_poly.entity_id
_entity_poly.type
_entity_poly.pdbx_seq_one_letter_code
_entity_poly.pdbx_strand_id
1 'polypeptide(L)'
;MSSPQEREELDKKVDFIIKEAAGENPAASEYLYMLSTCGRIVDDIFDQDVEVTRQNLLTLTEVLFVRIPSNTFYREHQDFLFSQHVVMWNAWDISNVLIDGNQTDKIYAHVLRDYIHEILPLVALLTQGHNKMKDISSLVRTLFHKELGD
;
A
#
# COMPACT_ATOMS: atom_id res chain seq x y z
N MET A 1 11.10 -13.85 -7.09
CA MET A 1 11.83 -12.64 -7.57
C MET A 1 11.19 -12.12 -8.83
N SER A 2 10.76 -10.87 -8.82
CA SER A 2 10.09 -10.26 -9.98
C SER A 2 11.11 -9.89 -11.06
N SER A 3 10.80 -10.15 -12.34
CA SER A 3 11.62 -9.69 -13.45
C SER A 3 11.57 -8.15 -13.56
N PRO A 4 12.55 -7.51 -14.22
CA PRO A 4 12.50 -6.07 -14.48
C PRO A 4 11.22 -5.63 -15.21
N GLN A 5 10.72 -6.46 -16.13
CA GLN A 5 9.48 -6.17 -16.86
C GLN A 5 8.25 -6.23 -15.97
N GLU A 6 8.17 -7.23 -15.06
CA GLU A 6 7.09 -7.32 -14.09
C GLU A 6 7.08 -6.13 -13.13
N ARG A 7 8.26 -5.66 -12.70
CA ARG A 7 8.39 -4.46 -11.87
C ARG A 7 7.90 -3.21 -12.59
N GLU A 8 8.27 -3.05 -13.87
CA GLU A 8 7.81 -1.92 -14.67
C GLU A 8 6.29 -1.92 -14.85
N GLU A 9 5.69 -3.09 -15.11
CA GLU A 9 4.23 -3.22 -15.21
C GLU A 9 3.54 -2.90 -13.89
N LEU A 10 4.11 -3.37 -12.77
CA LEU A 10 3.60 -3.06 -11.44
C LEU A 10 3.67 -1.56 -11.16
N ASP A 11 4.79 -0.91 -11.49
CA ASP A 11 4.95 0.53 -11.32
C ASP A 11 3.90 1.32 -12.12
N LYS A 12 3.60 0.90 -13.33
CA LYS A 12 2.54 1.52 -14.15
C LYS A 12 1.15 1.37 -13.51
N LYS A 13 0.85 0.20 -12.95
CA LYS A 13 -0.41 -0.04 -12.24
C LYS A 13 -0.51 0.84 -10.98
N VAL A 14 0.56 0.93 -10.23
CA VAL A 14 0.64 1.78 -9.03
C VAL A 14 0.44 3.25 -9.39
N ASP A 15 1.13 3.76 -10.41
CA ASP A 15 0.95 5.13 -10.89
C ASP A 15 -0.48 5.41 -11.29
N PHE A 16 -1.09 4.50 -12.06
CA PHE A 16 -2.46 4.64 -12.52
C PHE A 16 -3.44 4.73 -11.35
N ILE A 17 -3.37 3.80 -10.41
CA ILE A 17 -4.32 3.74 -9.30
C ILE A 17 -4.14 4.90 -8.31
N ILE A 18 -2.91 5.34 -8.09
CA ILE A 18 -2.65 6.51 -7.24
C ILE A 18 -3.27 7.77 -7.84
N LYS A 19 -3.12 7.99 -9.13
CA LYS A 19 -3.72 9.12 -9.83
C LYS A 19 -5.24 9.08 -9.76
N GLU A 20 -5.83 7.91 -9.96
CA GLU A 20 -7.28 7.73 -9.86
C GLU A 20 -7.79 8.00 -8.43
N ALA A 21 -7.12 7.49 -7.41
CA ALA A 21 -7.52 7.64 -6.01
C ALA A 21 -7.32 9.07 -5.49
N ALA A 22 -6.21 9.71 -5.84
CA ALA A 22 -5.88 11.06 -5.37
C ALA A 22 -6.63 12.16 -6.14
N GLY A 23 -7.07 11.89 -7.36
CA GLY A 23 -7.67 12.89 -8.22
C GLY A 23 -6.70 14.04 -8.49
N GLU A 24 -7.19 15.28 -8.40
CA GLU A 24 -6.40 16.49 -8.63
C GLU A 24 -5.74 17.04 -7.36
N ASN A 25 -5.58 16.23 -6.32
CA ASN A 25 -4.97 16.63 -5.06
C ASN A 25 -3.49 16.20 -5.01
N PRO A 26 -2.52 17.12 -5.20
CA PRO A 26 -1.11 16.77 -5.25
C PRO A 26 -0.58 16.22 -3.91
N ALA A 27 -1.06 16.72 -2.78
CA ALA A 27 -0.65 16.26 -1.47
C ALA A 27 -1.13 14.83 -1.19
N ALA A 28 -2.35 14.49 -1.64
CA ALA A 28 -2.87 13.13 -1.56
C ALA A 28 -2.05 12.15 -2.42
N SER A 29 -1.71 12.59 -3.63
CA SER A 29 -0.84 11.83 -4.54
C SER A 29 0.53 11.57 -3.92
N GLU A 30 1.17 12.59 -3.39
CA GLU A 30 2.46 12.49 -2.68
C GLU A 30 2.38 11.51 -1.50
N TYR A 31 1.32 11.62 -0.69
CA TYR A 31 1.08 10.73 0.43
C TYR A 31 1.04 9.25 -0.01
N LEU A 32 0.29 8.94 -1.06
CA LEU A 32 0.17 7.57 -1.57
C LEU A 32 1.48 7.05 -2.14
N TYR A 33 2.26 7.89 -2.83
CA TYR A 33 3.58 7.51 -3.32
C TYR A 33 4.56 7.22 -2.18
N MET A 34 4.51 8.01 -1.11
CA MET A 34 5.33 7.78 0.08
C MET A 34 4.99 6.44 0.74
N LEU A 35 3.71 6.11 0.88
CA LEU A 35 3.30 4.81 1.40
C LEU A 35 3.74 3.65 0.50
N SER A 36 3.61 3.81 -0.81
CA SER A 36 4.06 2.79 -1.77
C SER A 36 5.57 2.54 -1.65
N THR A 37 6.36 3.60 -1.52
CA THR A 37 7.81 3.50 -1.29
C THR A 37 8.12 2.75 0.00
N CYS A 38 7.46 3.10 1.10
CA CYS A 38 7.63 2.40 2.39
C CYS A 38 7.26 0.92 2.29
N GLY A 39 6.13 0.61 1.69
CA GLY A 39 5.67 -0.77 1.53
C GLY A 39 6.68 -1.61 0.75
N ARG A 40 7.24 -1.07 -0.32
CA ARG A 40 8.25 -1.74 -1.13
C ARG A 40 9.53 -2.02 -0.35
N ILE A 41 10.04 -1.03 0.40
CA ILE A 41 11.24 -1.19 1.22
C ILE A 41 11.01 -2.24 2.32
N VAL A 42 9.87 -2.19 2.99
CA VAL A 42 9.52 -3.16 4.04
C VAL A 42 9.41 -4.57 3.49
N ASP A 43 8.77 -4.76 2.35
CA ASP A 43 8.69 -6.06 1.67
C ASP A 43 10.09 -6.59 1.31
N ASP A 44 10.96 -5.76 0.78
CA ASP A 44 12.33 -6.14 0.44
C ASP A 44 13.12 -6.58 1.68
N ILE A 45 12.92 -5.94 2.82
CA ILE A 45 13.55 -6.34 4.10
C ILE A 45 13.06 -7.71 4.54
N PHE A 46 11.77 -7.98 4.48
CA PHE A 46 11.17 -9.22 4.95
C PHE A 46 11.42 -10.39 4.02
N ASP A 47 11.28 -10.18 2.73
CA ASP A 47 11.43 -11.25 1.74
C ASP A 47 12.91 -11.58 1.46
N GLN A 48 13.81 -10.69 1.82
CA GLN A 48 15.27 -10.83 1.58
C GLN A 48 15.63 -11.09 0.12
N ASP A 49 14.75 -10.68 -0.80
CA ASP A 49 14.92 -10.87 -2.24
C ASP A 49 15.96 -9.93 -2.84
N VAL A 50 16.15 -8.79 -2.21
CA VAL A 50 17.04 -7.72 -2.66
C VAL A 50 17.85 -7.23 -1.49
N GLU A 51 19.12 -6.90 -1.73
CA GLU A 51 19.97 -6.28 -0.71
C GLU A 51 19.36 -4.94 -0.27
N VAL A 52 19.09 -4.82 1.03
CA VAL A 52 18.58 -3.58 1.62
C VAL A 52 19.77 -2.65 1.89
N THR A 53 19.81 -1.55 1.17
CA THR A 53 20.89 -0.58 1.31
C THR A 53 20.66 0.35 2.51
N ARG A 54 21.76 0.95 2.98
CA ARG A 54 21.69 2.04 3.98
C ARG A 54 20.75 3.15 3.51
N GLN A 55 20.80 3.49 2.21
CA GLN A 55 19.96 4.54 1.65
C GLN A 55 18.47 4.19 1.73
N ASN A 56 18.10 2.92 1.52
CA ASN A 56 16.70 2.47 1.67
C ASN A 56 16.21 2.64 3.10
N LEU A 57 17.05 2.30 4.09
CA LEU A 57 16.68 2.48 5.51
C LEU A 57 16.55 3.96 5.86
N LEU A 58 17.43 4.82 5.37
CA LEU A 58 17.34 6.27 5.57
C LEU A 58 16.07 6.83 4.92
N THR A 59 15.74 6.41 3.71
CA THR A 59 14.51 6.80 3.03
C THR A 59 13.28 6.38 3.82
N LEU A 60 13.23 5.13 4.29
CA LEU A 60 12.13 4.61 5.10
C LEU A 60 11.91 5.45 6.36
N THR A 61 12.97 5.70 7.11
CA THR A 61 12.87 6.47 8.36
C THR A 61 12.50 7.93 8.10
N GLU A 62 13.06 8.57 7.08
CA GLU A 62 12.71 9.94 6.70
C GLU A 62 11.22 10.05 6.33
N VAL A 63 10.74 9.14 5.48
CA VAL A 63 9.35 9.16 5.04
C VAL A 63 8.40 8.97 6.22
N LEU A 64 8.64 7.99 7.08
CA LEU A 64 7.76 7.68 8.21
C LEU A 64 7.77 8.75 9.30
N PHE A 65 8.95 9.27 9.65
CA PHE A 65 9.09 10.21 10.77
C PHE A 65 8.97 11.68 10.39
N VAL A 66 9.23 12.03 9.14
CA VAL A 66 9.29 13.44 8.72
C VAL A 66 8.29 13.75 7.61
N ARG A 67 8.36 13.05 6.50
CA ARG A 67 7.63 13.44 5.29
C ARG A 67 6.14 13.17 5.37
N ILE A 68 5.71 12.01 5.85
CA ILE A 68 4.28 11.72 6.04
C ILE A 68 3.69 12.65 7.10
N PRO A 69 4.26 12.80 8.31
CA PRO A 69 3.73 13.75 9.30
C PRO A 69 3.69 15.20 8.84
N SER A 70 4.54 15.59 7.90
CA SER A 70 4.57 16.95 7.32
C SER A 70 3.62 17.14 6.14
N ASN A 71 3.10 16.05 5.56
CA ASN A 71 2.22 16.10 4.40
C ASN A 71 0.89 16.75 4.77
N THR A 72 0.46 17.74 4.00
CA THR A 72 -0.75 18.52 4.31
C THR A 72 -2.01 17.69 4.23
N PHE A 73 -2.11 16.78 3.27
CA PHE A 73 -3.26 15.87 3.16
C PHE A 73 -3.34 14.93 4.36
N TYR A 74 -2.21 14.32 4.76
CA TYR A 74 -2.15 13.47 5.96
C TYR A 74 -2.56 14.23 7.21
N ARG A 75 -2.04 15.44 7.42
CA ARG A 75 -2.36 16.26 8.59
C ARG A 75 -3.83 16.65 8.65
N GLU A 76 -4.41 16.99 7.51
CA GLU A 76 -5.82 17.36 7.41
C GLU A 76 -6.76 16.18 7.71
N HIS A 77 -6.37 14.96 7.34
CA HIS A 77 -7.18 13.75 7.48
C HIS A 77 -6.57 12.73 8.44
N GLN A 78 -5.75 13.17 9.37
CA GLN A 78 -4.96 12.32 10.26
C GLN A 78 -5.80 11.27 10.99
N ASP A 79 -6.97 11.63 11.49
CA ASP A 79 -7.83 10.71 12.24
C ASP A 79 -8.21 9.47 11.42
N PHE A 80 -8.56 9.67 10.17
CA PHE A 80 -8.89 8.56 9.25
C PHE A 80 -7.65 7.76 8.84
N LEU A 81 -6.62 8.46 8.43
CA LEU A 81 -5.44 7.83 7.83
C LEU A 81 -4.61 7.09 8.86
N PHE A 82 -4.43 7.65 10.06
CA PHE A 82 -3.72 6.97 11.14
C PHE A 82 -4.44 5.68 11.55
N SER A 83 -5.75 5.71 11.69
CA SER A 83 -6.54 4.51 12.01
C SER A 83 -6.36 3.42 10.95
N GLN A 84 -6.33 3.81 9.69
CA GLN A 84 -6.08 2.87 8.59
C GLN A 84 -4.65 2.32 8.62
N HIS A 85 -3.65 3.13 8.96
CA HIS A 85 -2.29 2.64 9.16
C HIS A 85 -2.21 1.54 10.21
N VAL A 86 -2.91 1.71 11.32
CA VAL A 86 -2.97 0.70 12.39
C VAL A 86 -3.56 -0.61 11.88
N VAL A 87 -4.67 -0.54 11.16
CA VAL A 87 -5.35 -1.72 10.60
C VAL A 87 -4.47 -2.42 9.57
N MET A 88 -3.87 -1.67 8.66
CA MET A 88 -2.99 -2.21 7.61
C MET A 88 -1.77 -2.89 8.21
N TRP A 89 -1.11 -2.25 9.15
CA TRP A 89 0.07 -2.77 9.80
C TRP A 89 -0.23 -4.07 10.55
N ASN A 90 -1.30 -4.08 11.34
CA ASN A 90 -1.71 -5.27 12.08
C ASN A 90 -2.07 -6.43 11.14
N ALA A 91 -2.81 -6.15 10.07
CA ALA A 91 -3.17 -7.17 9.08
C ALA A 91 -1.92 -7.77 8.41
N TRP A 92 -0.98 -6.92 8.02
CA TRP A 92 0.28 -7.35 7.44
C TRP A 92 1.12 -8.19 8.42
N ASP A 93 1.25 -7.75 9.66
CA ASP A 93 1.99 -8.48 10.72
C ASP A 93 1.43 -9.88 10.93
N ILE A 94 0.12 -9.99 11.10
CA ILE A 94 -0.54 -11.29 11.28
C ILE A 94 -0.44 -12.16 10.02
N SER A 95 -0.45 -11.57 8.83
CA SER A 95 -0.28 -12.33 7.60
C SER A 95 1.07 -13.07 7.55
N ASN A 96 2.11 -12.48 8.12
CA ASN A 96 3.44 -13.09 8.19
C ASN A 96 3.48 -14.30 9.12
N VAL A 97 2.61 -14.36 10.11
CA VAL A 97 2.45 -15.54 10.98
C VAL A 97 1.63 -16.62 10.27
N LEU A 98 0.52 -16.25 9.66
CA LEU A 98 -0.43 -17.17 9.04
C LEU A 98 0.11 -17.85 7.78
N ILE A 99 1.04 -17.22 7.07
CA ILE A 99 1.56 -17.76 5.81
C ILE A 99 2.25 -19.12 5.98
N ASP A 100 2.75 -19.42 7.17
CA ASP A 100 3.41 -20.68 7.51
C ASP A 100 2.45 -21.72 8.09
N GLY A 101 1.18 -21.43 8.22
CA GLY A 101 0.16 -22.29 8.78
C GLY A 101 -0.46 -23.28 7.78
N ASN A 102 -1.65 -23.78 8.10
CA ASN A 102 -2.41 -24.67 7.23
C ASN A 102 -2.99 -23.93 6.00
N GLN A 103 -3.71 -24.66 5.14
CA GLN A 103 -4.26 -24.08 3.90
C GLN A 103 -5.22 -22.92 4.17
N THR A 104 -6.06 -23.02 5.19
CA THR A 104 -6.98 -21.96 5.58
C THR A 104 -6.21 -20.73 6.05
N ASP A 105 -5.17 -20.92 6.88
CA ASP A 105 -4.31 -19.82 7.35
C ASP A 105 -3.64 -19.09 6.19
N LYS A 106 -3.16 -19.84 5.19
CA LYS A 106 -2.54 -19.27 3.99
C LYS A 106 -3.52 -18.40 3.18
N ILE A 107 -4.77 -18.83 3.07
CA ILE A 107 -5.81 -18.05 2.40
C ILE A 107 -6.02 -16.72 3.14
N TYR A 108 -6.17 -16.78 4.47
CA TYR A 108 -6.30 -15.56 5.28
C TYR A 108 -5.07 -14.67 5.21
N ALA A 109 -3.86 -15.26 5.16
CA ALA A 109 -2.63 -14.48 4.99
C ALA A 109 -2.67 -13.64 3.71
N HIS A 110 -3.10 -14.22 2.59
CA HIS A 110 -3.24 -13.49 1.33
C HIS A 110 -4.29 -12.38 1.40
N VAL A 111 -5.43 -12.64 2.03
CA VAL A 111 -6.49 -11.64 2.24
C VAL A 111 -5.99 -10.48 3.10
N LEU A 112 -5.29 -10.76 4.19
CA LEU A 112 -4.79 -9.74 5.11
C LEU A 112 -3.68 -8.88 4.49
N ARG A 113 -2.81 -9.46 3.68
CA ARG A 113 -1.78 -8.70 2.94
C ARG A 113 -2.40 -7.69 1.98
N ASP A 114 -3.56 -7.99 1.45
CA ASP A 114 -4.28 -7.11 0.54
C ASP A 114 -4.84 -5.86 1.23
N TYR A 115 -4.93 -5.85 2.56
CA TYR A 115 -5.45 -4.71 3.34
C TYR A 115 -4.66 -3.41 3.13
N ILE A 116 -3.40 -3.47 2.73
CA ILE A 116 -2.62 -2.28 2.40
C ILE A 116 -3.29 -1.47 1.27
N HIS A 117 -3.99 -2.15 0.37
CA HIS A 117 -4.67 -1.51 -0.74
C HIS A 117 -5.93 -0.74 -0.32
N GLU A 118 -6.46 -0.98 0.88
CA GLU A 118 -7.66 -0.27 1.38
C GLU A 118 -7.41 1.22 1.64
N ILE A 119 -6.15 1.66 1.71
CA ILE A 119 -5.83 3.08 1.78
C ILE A 119 -6.28 3.83 0.52
N LEU A 120 -6.28 3.18 -0.63
CA LEU A 120 -6.64 3.80 -1.91
C LEU A 120 -8.12 4.20 -1.96
N PRO A 121 -9.08 3.31 -1.64
CA PRO A 121 -10.48 3.71 -1.53
C PRO A 121 -10.71 4.81 -0.48
N LEU A 122 -10.02 4.74 0.65
CA LEU A 122 -10.14 5.76 1.69
C LEU A 122 -9.70 7.15 1.19
N VAL A 123 -8.55 7.21 0.51
CA VAL A 123 -8.09 8.47 -0.10
C VAL A 123 -9.07 8.96 -1.15
N ALA A 124 -9.63 8.07 -1.97
CA ALA A 124 -10.65 8.42 -2.95
C ALA A 124 -11.90 9.02 -2.30
N LEU A 125 -12.34 8.47 -1.16
CA LEU A 125 -13.44 9.04 -0.39
C LEU A 125 -13.11 10.46 0.06
N LEU A 126 -11.94 10.67 0.62
CA LEU A 126 -11.53 11.96 1.19
C LEU A 126 -11.28 13.04 0.13
N THR A 127 -10.92 12.67 -1.09
CA THR A 127 -10.65 13.61 -2.19
C THR A 127 -11.82 13.80 -3.14
N GLN A 128 -12.63 12.76 -3.39
CA GLN A 128 -13.60 12.77 -4.49
C GLN A 128 -14.99 12.25 -4.10
N GLY A 129 -15.16 11.71 -2.89
CA GLY A 129 -16.45 11.28 -2.38
C GLY A 129 -16.73 9.78 -2.50
N HIS A 130 -17.94 9.41 -2.09
CA HIS A 130 -18.33 8.03 -1.84
C HIS A 130 -18.37 7.17 -3.11
N ASN A 131 -18.86 7.72 -4.23
CA ASN A 131 -18.94 6.96 -5.47
C ASN A 131 -17.55 6.60 -6.01
N LYS A 132 -16.60 7.54 -5.92
CA LYS A 132 -15.21 7.28 -6.33
C LYS A 132 -14.56 6.23 -5.42
N MET A 133 -14.84 6.24 -4.14
CA MET A 133 -14.39 5.19 -3.22
C MET A 133 -14.82 3.81 -3.70
N LYS A 134 -16.08 3.64 -4.09
CA LYS A 134 -16.59 2.36 -4.61
C LYS A 134 -15.88 1.95 -5.90
N ASP A 135 -15.70 2.88 -6.81
CA ASP A 135 -15.01 2.62 -8.08
C ASP A 135 -13.57 2.15 -7.84
N ILE A 136 -12.86 2.83 -6.95
CA ILE A 136 -11.48 2.47 -6.59
C ILE A 136 -11.43 1.11 -5.89
N SER A 137 -12.38 0.79 -5.01
CA SER A 137 -12.46 -0.53 -4.35
C SER A 137 -12.51 -1.68 -5.36
N SER A 138 -13.33 -1.55 -6.40
CA SER A 138 -13.42 -2.54 -7.47
C SER A 138 -12.16 -2.59 -8.32
N LEU A 139 -11.64 -1.42 -8.69
CA LEU A 139 -10.48 -1.29 -9.58
C LEU A 139 -9.20 -1.86 -8.95
N VAL A 140 -8.98 -1.62 -7.66
CA VAL A 140 -7.84 -2.17 -6.92
C VAL A 140 -7.82 -3.70 -6.99
N ARG A 141 -8.97 -4.34 -6.78
CA ARG A 141 -9.07 -5.79 -6.85
C ARG A 141 -8.74 -6.32 -8.24
N THR A 142 -9.23 -5.66 -9.28
CA THR A 142 -8.94 -6.04 -10.67
C THR A 142 -7.45 -5.89 -11.02
N LEU A 143 -6.81 -4.82 -10.54
CA LEU A 143 -5.41 -4.53 -10.88
C LEU A 143 -4.42 -5.44 -10.17
N PHE A 144 -4.64 -5.77 -8.90
CA PHE A 144 -3.64 -6.43 -8.06
C PHE A 144 -3.99 -7.88 -7.70
N HIS A 145 -5.19 -8.35 -8.01
CA HIS A 145 -5.56 -9.72 -7.71
C HIS A 145 -4.81 -10.71 -8.59
N LYS A 146 -4.12 -11.63 -7.94
CA LYS A 146 -3.70 -12.87 -8.59
C LYS A 146 -4.76 -13.93 -8.30
N GLU A 147 -5.12 -14.72 -9.29
CA GLU A 147 -6.04 -15.83 -9.09
C GLU A 147 -5.46 -16.81 -8.05
N LEU A 148 -6.29 -17.21 -7.10
CA LEU A 148 -5.90 -18.20 -6.11
C LEU A 148 -5.72 -19.55 -6.81
N GLY A 149 -4.49 -20.08 -6.79
CA GLY A 149 -4.16 -21.35 -7.43
C GLY A 149 -3.21 -21.27 -8.61
N ASP A 150 -2.83 -20.08 -9.02
CA ASP A 150 -1.82 -19.88 -10.07
C ASP A 150 -0.38 -19.94 -9.54
#